data_a679e16b98dc29938ead7f14414d0b68
#
_entry.id   a679e16b98dc29938ead7f14414d0b68
#
_cell.length_a   1.000
_cell.length_b   1.000
_cell.length_c   1.000
_cell.angle_alpha   90.00
_cell.angle_beta   90.00
_cell.angle_gamma   90.00
#
_symmetry.space_group_name_H-M   'P 1'
#
loop_
_entity.id
_entity.type
_entity.pdbx_description
1 polymer ?
#
loop_
_entity_poly.entity_id
_entity_poly.type
_entity_poly.pdbx_seq_one_letter_code
_entity_poly.pdbx_strand_id
1 'polypeptide(L)'
;HIEVNNSEMDDQILIKTDGMPTYNFANVVDDHLMGITHVIRGSEYLSSTPKYNLLYQAFGWEIPTYIHCPPVMKDAQNKLSKRNGDASYQDLRAKGYLSAAILNYICLLGWSPKGEYAEQEIFSLDELRKVWSPDGISKSPAIFDPLKLRAINAEYIRRLSPEEFQKKAEPWIDSAVHSPINKQLLCANLQPRCEVLGEIPEQLDFFDAMPDYDVSLYANKKQKTTP
;
A
#
# COMPACT_ATOMS: atom_id res chain seq x y z
N HIS A 1 23.39 5.25 -16.72
CA HIS A 1 24.31 4.15 -17.05
C HIS A 1 25.26 3.94 -15.87
N ILE A 2 25.49 2.70 -15.46
CA ILE A 2 26.39 2.34 -14.36
C ILE A 2 27.39 1.35 -14.93
N GLU A 3 28.67 1.65 -14.78
CA GLU A 3 29.77 0.78 -15.18
C GLU A 3 30.45 0.26 -13.92
N VAL A 4 30.74 -1.03 -13.89
CA VAL A 4 31.46 -1.68 -12.81
C VAL A 4 32.60 -2.47 -13.43
N ASN A 5 33.81 -2.28 -12.90
CA ASN A 5 34.96 -3.03 -13.35
C ASN A 5 34.90 -4.47 -12.84
N ASN A 6 35.11 -5.44 -13.71
CA ASN A 6 35.11 -6.86 -13.33
C ASN A 6 36.12 -7.19 -12.22
N SER A 7 37.21 -6.44 -12.11
CA SER A 7 38.22 -6.59 -11.03
C SER A 7 37.68 -6.22 -9.62
N GLU A 8 36.55 -5.51 -9.56
CA GLU A 8 35.90 -5.11 -8.30
C GLU A 8 34.88 -6.14 -7.81
N MET A 9 34.67 -7.21 -8.58
CA MET A 9 33.69 -8.22 -8.25
C MET A 9 34.33 -9.39 -7.50
N ASP A 10 33.79 -9.70 -6.33
CA ASP A 10 34.20 -10.85 -5.54
C ASP A 10 33.67 -12.17 -6.12
N ASP A 11 34.39 -13.26 -5.83
CA ASP A 11 33.87 -14.60 -6.04
C ASP A 11 32.59 -14.83 -5.25
N GLN A 12 31.68 -15.60 -5.85
CA GLN A 12 30.41 -15.92 -5.19
C GLN A 12 30.13 -17.41 -5.23
N ILE A 13 29.53 -17.91 -4.16
CA ILE A 13 29.02 -19.27 -4.10
C ILE A 13 27.72 -19.33 -4.89
N LEU A 14 27.67 -20.13 -5.94
CA LEU A 14 26.48 -20.34 -6.76
C LEU A 14 25.63 -21.49 -6.22
N ILE A 15 26.30 -22.60 -5.83
CA ILE A 15 25.66 -23.80 -5.29
C ILE A 15 26.29 -24.08 -3.93
N LYS A 16 25.44 -24.30 -2.93
CA LYS A 16 25.86 -24.66 -1.58
C LYS A 16 26.35 -26.14 -1.53
N THR A 17 27.01 -26.51 -0.43
CA THR A 17 27.51 -27.86 -0.23
C THR A 17 26.44 -28.94 -0.18
N ASP A 18 25.21 -28.57 0.14
CA ASP A 18 24.02 -29.43 0.13
C ASP A 18 23.38 -29.59 -1.28
N GLY A 19 23.98 -29.01 -2.31
CA GLY A 19 23.49 -29.03 -3.68
C GLY A 19 22.40 -28.00 -4.00
N MET A 20 21.96 -27.21 -3.02
CA MET A 20 20.97 -26.15 -3.23
C MET A 20 21.61 -24.89 -3.82
N PRO A 21 20.99 -24.26 -4.83
CA PRO A 21 21.48 -22.98 -5.37
C PRO A 21 21.37 -21.88 -4.33
N THR A 22 22.27 -20.91 -4.41
CA THR A 22 22.09 -19.65 -3.69
C THR A 22 21.04 -18.80 -4.40
N TYR A 23 20.48 -17.81 -3.68
CA TYR A 23 19.51 -16.87 -4.27
C TYR A 23 20.06 -16.21 -5.54
N ASN A 24 21.31 -15.76 -5.52
CA ASN A 24 21.94 -15.06 -6.64
C ASN A 24 22.11 -15.92 -7.90
N PHE A 25 22.13 -17.23 -7.77
CA PHE A 25 22.17 -18.15 -8.90
C PHE A 25 20.76 -18.54 -9.34
N ALA A 26 19.89 -18.90 -8.38
CA ALA A 26 18.54 -19.36 -8.65
C ALA A 26 17.71 -18.29 -9.39
N ASN A 27 17.80 -17.02 -8.99
CA ASN A 27 17.01 -15.96 -9.62
C ASN A 27 17.35 -15.77 -11.11
N VAL A 28 18.61 -15.91 -11.50
CA VAL A 28 19.02 -15.79 -12.91
C VAL A 28 18.46 -16.95 -13.74
N VAL A 29 18.53 -18.17 -13.20
CA VAL A 29 18.03 -19.37 -13.88
C VAL A 29 16.50 -19.32 -14.00
N ASP A 30 15.82 -19.00 -12.90
CA ASP A 30 14.37 -18.93 -12.86
C ASP A 30 13.84 -17.82 -13.79
N ASP A 31 14.41 -16.62 -13.74
CA ASP A 31 14.03 -15.51 -14.62
C ASP A 31 14.18 -15.87 -16.11
N HIS A 32 15.27 -16.55 -16.47
CA HIS A 32 15.48 -17.02 -17.84
C HIS A 32 14.44 -18.07 -18.25
N LEU A 33 14.26 -19.12 -17.44
CA LEU A 33 13.37 -20.24 -17.74
C LEU A 33 11.89 -19.81 -17.73
N MET A 34 11.53 -18.80 -16.95
CA MET A 34 10.18 -18.21 -16.90
C MET A 34 9.95 -17.15 -17.98
N GLY A 35 10.97 -16.82 -18.79
CA GLY A 35 10.86 -15.82 -19.86
C GLY A 35 10.67 -14.39 -19.34
N ILE A 36 11.26 -14.05 -18.20
CA ILE A 36 11.19 -12.70 -17.62
C ILE A 36 11.95 -11.73 -18.49
N THR A 37 11.28 -10.69 -18.95
CA THR A 37 11.84 -9.63 -19.80
C THR A 37 12.26 -8.39 -19.02
N HIS A 38 11.60 -8.12 -17.89
CA HIS A 38 11.81 -6.95 -17.04
C HIS A 38 11.90 -7.34 -15.57
N VAL A 39 12.95 -6.93 -14.89
CA VAL A 39 13.15 -7.13 -13.45
C VAL A 39 13.01 -5.79 -12.74
N ILE A 40 11.90 -5.62 -11.99
CA ILE A 40 11.63 -4.41 -11.19
C ILE A 40 11.91 -4.74 -9.73
N ARG A 41 12.84 -4.05 -9.09
CA ARG A 41 13.25 -4.33 -7.70
C ARG A 41 13.84 -3.11 -7.02
N GLY A 42 14.12 -3.23 -5.72
CA GLY A 42 14.72 -2.15 -4.95
C GLY A 42 16.17 -1.84 -5.36
N SER A 43 16.59 -0.60 -5.13
CA SER A 43 17.93 -0.12 -5.45
C SER A 43 19.07 -0.80 -4.67
N GLU A 44 18.75 -1.53 -3.59
CA GLU A 44 19.70 -2.36 -2.84
C GLU A 44 20.33 -3.48 -3.67
N TYR A 45 19.66 -3.90 -4.75
CA TYR A 45 20.19 -4.92 -5.69
C TYR A 45 21.11 -4.35 -6.78
N LEU A 46 21.30 -3.03 -6.79
CA LEU A 46 22.11 -2.39 -7.82
C LEU A 46 23.55 -2.91 -7.84
N SER A 47 24.15 -3.11 -6.65
CA SER A 47 25.52 -3.65 -6.51
C SER A 47 25.64 -5.12 -6.92
N SER A 48 24.54 -5.89 -6.86
CA SER A 48 24.53 -7.30 -7.26
C SER A 48 24.26 -7.52 -8.74
N THR A 49 23.68 -6.54 -9.42
CA THR A 49 23.27 -6.65 -10.83
C THR A 49 24.42 -7.01 -11.79
N PRO A 50 25.65 -6.48 -11.64
CA PRO A 50 26.78 -6.90 -12.48
C PRO A 50 27.09 -8.39 -12.39
N LYS A 51 26.95 -9.00 -11.19
CA LYS A 51 27.16 -10.43 -10.98
C LYS A 51 26.11 -11.27 -11.73
N TYR A 52 24.85 -10.82 -11.76
CA TYR A 52 23.79 -11.47 -12.53
C TYR A 52 24.07 -11.38 -14.04
N ASN A 53 24.49 -10.21 -14.51
CA ASN A 53 24.83 -10.03 -15.93
C ASN A 53 25.94 -10.96 -16.39
N LEU A 54 26.96 -11.20 -15.55
CA LEU A 54 28.00 -12.17 -15.85
C LEU A 54 27.48 -13.60 -15.97
N LEU A 55 26.50 -13.99 -15.12
CA LEU A 55 25.87 -15.30 -15.22
C LEU A 55 25.07 -15.44 -16.52
N TYR A 56 24.26 -14.43 -16.88
CA TYR A 56 23.54 -14.41 -18.15
C TYR A 56 24.51 -14.55 -19.34
N GLN A 57 25.62 -13.80 -19.32
CA GLN A 57 26.64 -13.86 -20.36
C GLN A 57 27.33 -15.24 -20.41
N ALA A 58 27.68 -15.82 -19.26
CA ALA A 58 28.31 -17.14 -19.18
C ALA A 58 27.43 -18.27 -19.73
N PHE A 59 26.10 -18.13 -19.59
CA PHE A 59 25.13 -19.06 -20.15
C PHE A 59 24.76 -18.74 -21.62
N GLY A 60 25.20 -17.61 -22.16
CA GLY A 60 24.80 -17.14 -23.47
C GLY A 60 23.33 -16.70 -23.54
N TRP A 61 22.76 -16.27 -22.44
CA TRP A 61 21.38 -15.84 -22.32
C TRP A 61 21.24 -14.33 -22.49
N GLU A 62 20.07 -13.88 -22.96
CA GLU A 62 19.73 -12.47 -23.04
C GLU A 62 19.54 -11.86 -21.64
N ILE A 63 20.14 -10.71 -21.38
CA ILE A 63 20.03 -9.99 -20.12
C ILE A 63 18.70 -9.25 -20.08
N PRO A 64 17.85 -9.43 -19.05
CA PRO A 64 16.60 -8.71 -18.92
C PRO A 64 16.82 -7.21 -18.68
N THR A 65 15.80 -6.42 -18.95
CA THR A 65 15.81 -4.99 -18.58
C THR A 65 15.63 -4.83 -17.07
N TYR A 66 16.55 -4.12 -16.42
CA TYR A 66 16.48 -3.85 -14.98
C TYR A 66 15.89 -2.46 -14.70
N ILE A 67 14.95 -2.41 -13.76
CA ILE A 67 14.39 -1.18 -13.20
C ILE A 67 14.62 -1.20 -11.69
N HIS A 68 15.50 -0.31 -11.20
CA HIS A 68 15.79 -0.20 -9.77
C HIS A 68 14.99 0.94 -9.16
N CYS A 69 14.02 0.58 -8.31
CA CYS A 69 13.17 1.54 -7.62
C CYS A 69 13.83 2.05 -6.33
N PRO A 70 13.69 3.33 -6.00
CA PRO A 70 14.09 3.86 -4.71
C PRO A 70 13.31 3.21 -3.56
N PRO A 71 13.83 3.25 -2.33
CA PRO A 71 13.11 2.71 -1.18
C PRO A 71 11.88 3.57 -0.84
N VAL A 72 10.88 2.93 -0.23
CA VAL A 72 9.80 3.63 0.45
C VAL A 72 10.27 4.03 1.84
N MET A 73 10.10 5.29 2.18
CA MET A 73 10.53 5.88 3.44
C MET A 73 9.33 6.09 4.36
N LYS A 74 9.58 6.00 5.66
CA LYS A 74 8.61 6.39 6.70
C LYS A 74 8.62 7.91 6.90
N ASP A 75 9.81 8.49 6.86
CA ASP A 75 10.10 9.91 6.97
C ASP A 75 11.37 10.23 6.16
N ALA A 76 11.87 11.45 6.24
CA ALA A 76 13.05 11.89 5.50
C ALA A 76 14.34 11.09 5.78
N GLN A 77 14.42 10.37 6.90
CA GLN A 77 15.63 9.69 7.35
C GLN A 77 15.47 8.17 7.49
N ASN A 78 14.27 7.67 7.72
CA ASN A 78 14.01 6.28 8.06
C ASN A 78 13.26 5.55 6.94
N LYS A 79 13.73 4.35 6.59
CA LYS A 79 13.00 3.45 5.68
C LYS A 79 11.75 2.90 6.38
N LEU A 80 10.68 2.72 5.59
CA LEU A 80 9.51 1.97 6.03
C LEU A 80 9.90 0.53 6.34
N SER A 81 9.55 0.03 7.53
CA SER A 81 9.98 -1.29 7.99
C SER A 81 8.87 -2.03 8.74
N LYS A 82 8.61 -3.27 8.34
CA LYS A 82 7.67 -4.17 9.05
C LYS A 82 8.05 -4.39 10.53
N ARG A 83 9.35 -4.34 10.87
CA ARG A 83 9.84 -4.55 12.23
C ARG A 83 9.46 -3.41 13.19
N ASN A 84 9.17 -2.24 12.66
CA ASN A 84 8.80 -1.06 13.46
C ASN A 84 7.29 -0.90 13.62
N GLY A 85 6.48 -1.93 13.25
CA GLY A 85 5.02 -1.84 13.26
C GLY A 85 4.45 -0.95 12.16
N ASP A 86 5.27 -0.61 11.17
CA ASP A 86 4.82 0.11 9.98
C ASP A 86 3.88 -0.81 9.19
N ALA A 87 2.79 -0.25 8.69
CA ALA A 87 1.62 -0.96 8.19
C ALA A 87 1.95 -1.97 7.07
N SER A 88 1.77 -3.25 7.35
CA SER A 88 1.65 -4.27 6.30
C SER A 88 0.28 -4.20 5.64
N TYR A 89 0.13 -4.86 4.48
CA TYR A 89 -1.19 -4.99 3.85
C TYR A 89 -2.21 -5.62 4.80
N GLN A 90 -1.81 -6.66 5.55
CA GLN A 90 -2.66 -7.34 6.51
C GLN A 90 -3.11 -6.40 7.65
N ASP A 91 -2.19 -5.59 8.17
CA ASP A 91 -2.48 -4.63 9.24
C ASP A 91 -3.46 -3.55 8.76
N LEU A 92 -3.25 -3.03 7.54
CA LEU A 92 -4.18 -2.07 6.94
C LEU A 92 -5.57 -2.68 6.73
N ARG A 93 -5.63 -3.93 6.27
CA ARG A 93 -6.90 -4.65 6.14
C ARG A 93 -7.59 -4.87 7.48
N ALA A 94 -6.83 -5.26 8.50
CA ALA A 94 -7.34 -5.44 9.87
C ALA A 94 -7.86 -4.12 10.48
N LYS A 95 -7.28 -2.98 10.10
CA LYS A 95 -7.77 -1.64 10.46
C LYS A 95 -9.00 -1.19 9.69
N GLY A 96 -9.46 -1.93 8.68
CA GLY A 96 -10.66 -1.61 7.91
C GLY A 96 -10.42 -0.81 6.63
N TYR A 97 -9.18 -0.71 6.14
CA TYR A 97 -8.91 -0.15 4.81
C TYR A 97 -9.38 -1.10 3.70
N LEU A 98 -9.91 -0.54 2.63
CA LEU A 98 -10.34 -1.30 1.44
C LEU A 98 -9.12 -1.74 0.62
N SER A 99 -9.12 -3.00 0.16
CA SER A 99 -8.01 -3.53 -0.67
C SER A 99 -7.75 -2.69 -1.92
N ALA A 100 -8.83 -2.24 -2.60
CA ALA A 100 -8.72 -1.41 -3.79
C ALA A 100 -8.06 -0.05 -3.49
N ALA A 101 -8.39 0.57 -2.36
CA ALA A 101 -7.77 1.82 -1.91
C ALA A 101 -6.28 1.66 -1.59
N ILE A 102 -5.93 0.56 -0.88
CA ILE A 102 -4.53 0.23 -0.58
C ILE A 102 -3.74 0.03 -1.87
N LEU A 103 -4.27 -0.73 -2.84
CA LEU A 103 -3.62 -0.97 -4.13
C LEU A 103 -3.43 0.32 -4.92
N ASN A 104 -4.46 1.16 -5.00
CA ASN A 104 -4.36 2.47 -5.66
C ASN A 104 -3.26 3.32 -5.01
N TYR A 105 -3.27 3.43 -3.69
CA TYR A 105 -2.27 4.20 -2.95
C TYR A 105 -0.85 3.70 -3.20
N ILE A 106 -0.62 2.37 -3.13
CA ILE A 106 0.69 1.75 -3.37
C ILE A 106 1.16 2.02 -4.81
N CYS A 107 0.27 1.97 -5.80
CA CYS A 107 0.63 2.29 -7.18
C CYS A 107 1.10 3.74 -7.34
N LEU A 108 0.51 4.68 -6.61
CA LEU A 108 0.94 6.09 -6.63
C LEU A 108 2.18 6.35 -5.77
N LEU A 109 2.59 5.38 -4.95
CA LEU A 109 3.73 5.52 -4.07
C LEU A 109 5.03 5.26 -4.85
N GLY A 110 5.59 6.33 -5.39
CA GLY A 110 6.81 6.27 -6.22
C GLY A 110 6.55 6.10 -7.72
N TRP A 111 5.30 6.24 -8.15
CA TRP A 111 4.91 6.35 -9.54
C TRP A 111 3.88 7.47 -9.72
N SER A 112 3.93 8.15 -10.85
CA SER A 112 2.97 9.18 -11.21
C SER A 112 2.45 8.96 -12.62
N PRO A 113 1.13 9.05 -12.84
CA PRO A 113 0.57 9.04 -14.18
C PRO A 113 1.03 10.27 -14.96
N LYS A 114 0.99 10.18 -16.29
CA LYS A 114 1.39 11.26 -17.19
C LYS A 114 0.24 11.67 -18.12
N GLY A 115 0.45 12.79 -18.81
CA GLY A 115 -0.51 13.30 -19.78
C GLY A 115 -1.83 13.72 -19.14
N GLU A 116 -2.94 13.29 -19.71
CA GLU A 116 -4.29 13.65 -19.25
C GLU A 116 -4.64 13.11 -17.85
N TYR A 117 -3.91 12.11 -17.38
CA TYR A 117 -4.13 11.50 -16.07
C TYR A 117 -3.24 12.07 -14.96
N ALA A 118 -2.39 13.07 -15.25
CA ALA A 118 -1.37 13.57 -14.32
C ALA A 118 -1.93 14.05 -12.96
N GLU A 119 -3.14 14.59 -12.95
CA GLU A 119 -3.82 15.08 -11.75
C GLU A 119 -4.79 14.06 -11.14
N GLN A 120 -4.96 12.90 -11.77
CA GLN A 120 -5.87 11.88 -11.26
C GLN A 120 -5.20 11.08 -10.15
N GLU A 121 -5.88 10.92 -9.03
CA GLU A 121 -5.39 10.15 -7.88
C GLU A 121 -6.22 8.88 -7.60
N ILE A 122 -7.44 8.81 -8.10
CA ILE A 122 -8.32 7.66 -7.85
C ILE A 122 -8.49 6.87 -9.15
N PHE A 123 -7.99 5.65 -9.12
CA PHE A 123 -8.00 4.73 -10.24
C PHE A 123 -8.56 3.38 -9.84
N SER A 124 -9.42 2.80 -10.65
CA SER A 124 -9.66 1.37 -10.60
C SER A 124 -8.42 0.59 -11.06
N LEU A 125 -8.34 -0.69 -10.71
CA LEU A 125 -7.22 -1.53 -11.16
C LEU A 125 -7.16 -1.63 -12.70
N ASP A 126 -8.31 -1.62 -13.37
CA ASP A 126 -8.39 -1.70 -14.83
C ASP A 126 -7.94 -0.39 -15.50
N GLU A 127 -8.21 0.77 -14.89
CA GLU A 127 -7.65 2.05 -15.33
C GLU A 127 -6.14 2.09 -15.11
N LEU A 128 -5.64 1.66 -13.93
CA LEU A 128 -4.20 1.58 -13.66
C LEU A 128 -3.48 0.72 -14.71
N ARG A 129 -4.03 -0.43 -15.08
CA ARG A 129 -3.45 -1.30 -16.12
C ARG A 129 -3.32 -0.61 -17.47
N LYS A 130 -4.22 0.31 -17.80
CA LYS A 130 -4.21 1.04 -19.08
C LYS A 130 -3.24 2.21 -19.09
N VAL A 131 -3.11 2.90 -17.95
CA VAL A 131 -2.33 4.15 -17.86
C VAL A 131 -0.91 3.93 -17.33
N TRP A 132 -0.65 2.77 -16.73
CA TRP A 132 0.64 2.49 -16.13
C TRP A 132 1.75 2.40 -17.19
N SER A 133 2.85 3.08 -16.95
CA SER A 133 4.08 3.03 -17.75
C SER A 133 5.29 3.10 -16.83
N PRO A 134 6.38 2.39 -17.13
CA PRO A 134 7.63 2.50 -16.38
C PRO A 134 8.22 3.91 -16.39
N ASP A 135 7.90 4.73 -17.38
CA ASP A 135 8.35 6.14 -17.45
C ASP A 135 7.78 7.03 -16.33
N GLY A 136 6.71 6.58 -15.67
CA GLY A 136 6.13 7.25 -14.51
C GLY A 136 6.85 6.95 -13.19
N ILE A 137 7.78 5.99 -13.16
CA ILE A 137 8.50 5.62 -11.93
C ILE A 137 9.40 6.76 -11.48
N SER A 138 9.25 7.16 -10.22
CA SER A 138 10.06 8.21 -9.60
C SER A 138 11.51 7.74 -9.41
N LYS A 139 12.45 8.65 -9.62
CA LYS A 139 13.85 8.44 -9.29
C LYS A 139 14.19 8.78 -7.84
N SER A 140 13.29 9.43 -7.13
CA SER A 140 13.44 9.82 -5.73
C SER A 140 12.67 8.89 -4.81
N PRO A 141 13.13 8.66 -3.56
CA PRO A 141 12.38 7.90 -2.56
C PRO A 141 10.98 8.50 -2.34
N ALA A 142 9.99 7.63 -2.20
CA ALA A 142 8.63 8.03 -1.83
C ALA A 142 8.46 7.93 -0.32
N ILE A 143 7.76 8.91 0.29
CA ILE A 143 7.42 8.88 1.72
C ILE A 143 6.02 8.32 1.87
N PHE A 144 5.86 7.32 2.75
CA PHE A 144 4.55 6.79 3.10
C PHE A 144 3.76 7.82 3.89
N ASP A 145 2.66 8.30 3.32
CA ASP A 145 1.76 9.27 3.92
C ASP A 145 0.45 8.60 4.36
N PRO A 146 0.25 8.37 5.68
CA PRO A 146 -0.97 7.78 6.20
C PRO A 146 -2.22 8.64 5.95
N LEU A 147 -2.08 9.96 5.92
CA LEU A 147 -3.21 10.86 5.69
C LEU A 147 -3.68 10.77 4.24
N LYS A 148 -2.75 10.69 3.29
CA LYS A 148 -3.08 10.47 1.89
C LYS A 148 -3.75 9.11 1.65
N LEU A 149 -3.24 8.04 2.27
CA LEU A 149 -3.88 6.72 2.21
C LEU A 149 -5.31 6.78 2.76
N ARG A 150 -5.50 7.47 3.89
CA ARG A 150 -6.80 7.65 4.52
C ARG A 150 -7.78 8.41 3.61
N ALA A 151 -7.33 9.49 2.99
CA ALA A 151 -8.15 10.29 2.07
C ALA A 151 -8.58 9.48 0.83
N ILE A 152 -7.64 8.70 0.25
CA ILE A 152 -7.94 7.79 -0.86
C ILE A 152 -8.97 6.75 -0.42
N ASN A 153 -8.79 6.13 0.76
CA ASN A 153 -9.71 5.12 1.27
C ASN A 153 -11.13 5.68 1.49
N ALA A 154 -11.22 6.90 2.04
CA ALA A 154 -12.51 7.59 2.22
C ALA A 154 -13.23 7.79 0.88
N GLU A 155 -12.48 8.15 -0.17
CA GLU A 155 -13.06 8.32 -1.51
C GLU A 155 -13.56 7.00 -2.09
N TYR A 156 -12.83 5.90 -1.90
CA TYR A 156 -13.29 4.57 -2.28
C TYR A 156 -14.54 4.13 -1.51
N ILE A 157 -14.63 4.44 -0.20
CA ILE A 157 -15.82 4.16 0.61
C ILE A 157 -17.03 4.94 0.09
N ARG A 158 -16.88 6.23 -0.23
CA ARG A 158 -17.95 7.06 -0.78
C ARG A 158 -18.48 6.59 -2.13
N ARG A 159 -17.63 5.94 -2.93
CA ARG A 159 -17.99 5.38 -4.26
C ARG A 159 -18.68 4.03 -4.21
N LEU A 160 -18.72 3.36 -3.06
CA LEU A 160 -19.46 2.11 -2.91
C LEU A 160 -20.97 2.36 -3.07
N SER A 161 -21.70 1.39 -3.63
CA SER A 161 -23.14 1.41 -3.51
C SER A 161 -23.58 1.29 -2.04
N PRO A 162 -24.78 1.74 -1.68
CA PRO A 162 -25.29 1.58 -0.31
C PRO A 162 -25.25 0.13 0.19
N GLU A 163 -25.56 -0.83 -0.68
CA GLU A 163 -25.56 -2.25 -0.38
C GLU A 163 -24.13 -2.80 -0.17
N GLU A 164 -23.19 -2.36 -1.00
CA GLU A 164 -21.78 -2.75 -0.86
C GLU A 164 -21.17 -2.16 0.40
N PHE A 165 -21.50 -0.89 0.71
CA PHE A 165 -21.06 -0.27 1.96
C PHE A 165 -21.63 -1.01 3.16
N GLN A 166 -22.94 -1.26 3.20
CA GLN A 166 -23.59 -1.98 4.29
C GLN A 166 -22.92 -3.34 4.53
N LYS A 167 -22.70 -4.13 3.47
CA LYS A 167 -22.06 -5.44 3.56
C LYS A 167 -20.65 -5.37 4.17
N LYS A 168 -19.89 -4.31 3.87
CA LYS A 168 -18.53 -4.11 4.39
C LYS A 168 -18.51 -3.53 5.79
N ALA A 169 -19.49 -2.70 6.15
CA ALA A 169 -19.61 -2.05 7.45
C ALA A 169 -20.25 -2.97 8.50
N GLU A 170 -21.10 -3.92 8.09
CA GLU A 170 -21.88 -4.77 8.98
C GLU A 170 -21.06 -5.48 10.06
N PRO A 171 -19.89 -6.11 9.79
CA PRO A 171 -19.09 -6.73 10.85
C PRO A 171 -18.62 -5.74 11.93
N TRP A 172 -18.35 -4.49 11.53
CA TRP A 172 -17.92 -3.41 12.43
C TRP A 172 -19.09 -2.85 13.25
N ILE A 173 -20.26 -2.73 12.63
CA ILE A 173 -21.49 -2.31 13.31
C ILE A 173 -21.91 -3.36 14.34
N ASP A 174 -21.93 -4.63 13.96
CA ASP A 174 -22.34 -5.74 14.82
C ASP A 174 -21.38 -5.98 15.99
N SER A 175 -20.14 -5.54 15.88
CA SER A 175 -19.18 -5.59 16.99
C SER A 175 -19.44 -4.50 18.05
N ALA A 176 -20.15 -3.44 17.72
CA ALA A 176 -20.39 -2.29 18.59
C ALA A 176 -21.83 -2.13 19.05
N VAL A 177 -22.81 -2.56 18.25
CA VAL A 177 -24.23 -2.35 18.52
C VAL A 177 -24.97 -3.68 18.59
N HIS A 178 -25.56 -3.96 19.74
CA HIS A 178 -26.31 -5.20 20.03
C HIS A 178 -27.81 -4.98 20.07
N SER A 179 -28.25 -3.72 20.20
CA SER A 179 -29.65 -3.32 20.15
C SER A 179 -30.21 -3.42 18.74
N PRO A 180 -31.52 -3.70 18.58
CA PRO A 180 -32.18 -3.65 17.28
C PRO A 180 -32.09 -2.25 16.66
N ILE A 181 -31.46 -2.15 15.48
CA ILE A 181 -31.26 -0.88 14.75
C ILE A 181 -31.64 -1.02 13.28
N ASN A 182 -32.01 0.09 12.66
CA ASN A 182 -32.15 0.15 11.21
C ASN A 182 -30.77 0.33 10.57
N LYS A 183 -30.10 -0.80 10.21
CA LYS A 183 -28.77 -0.80 9.63
C LYS A 183 -28.69 0.01 8.34
N GLN A 184 -29.72 0.00 7.50
CA GLN A 184 -29.73 0.75 6.23
C GLN A 184 -29.68 2.27 6.50
N LEU A 185 -30.51 2.76 7.42
CA LEU A 185 -30.51 4.17 7.82
C LEU A 185 -29.18 4.56 8.47
N LEU A 186 -28.64 3.69 9.34
CA LEU A 186 -27.33 3.91 9.95
C LEU A 186 -26.23 4.01 8.92
N CYS A 187 -26.16 3.06 7.98
CA CYS A 187 -25.16 3.07 6.90
C CYS A 187 -25.25 4.32 6.01
N ALA A 188 -26.46 4.77 5.70
CA ALA A 188 -26.65 6.01 4.92
C ALA A 188 -26.08 7.25 5.63
N ASN A 189 -26.09 7.26 6.98
CA ASN A 189 -25.49 8.35 7.76
C ASN A 189 -23.98 8.18 7.96
N LEU A 190 -23.46 6.95 8.04
CA LEU A 190 -22.05 6.66 8.24
C LEU A 190 -21.22 6.85 6.98
N GLN A 191 -21.67 6.33 5.83
CA GLN A 191 -20.89 6.27 4.59
C GLN A 191 -20.27 7.61 4.18
N PRO A 192 -20.95 8.76 4.18
CA PRO A 192 -20.37 10.03 3.76
C PRO A 192 -19.22 10.52 4.65
N ARG A 193 -19.16 10.06 5.90
CA ARG A 193 -18.20 10.47 6.93
C ARG A 193 -17.17 9.39 7.26
N CYS A 194 -17.38 8.17 6.80
CA CYS A 194 -16.50 7.04 7.06
C CYS A 194 -15.22 7.17 6.23
N GLU A 195 -14.09 7.26 6.90
CA GLU A 195 -12.78 7.26 6.24
C GLU A 195 -12.11 5.89 6.31
N VAL A 196 -12.33 5.15 7.42
CA VAL A 196 -11.83 3.81 7.64
C VAL A 196 -12.90 2.99 8.35
N LEU A 197 -13.22 1.80 7.84
CA LEU A 197 -14.31 0.98 8.40
C LEU A 197 -14.09 0.60 9.87
N GLY A 198 -12.83 0.39 10.28
CA GLY A 198 -12.49 0.02 11.65
C GLY A 198 -12.75 1.11 12.70
N GLU A 199 -13.07 2.33 12.29
CA GLU A 199 -13.42 3.43 13.19
C GLU A 199 -14.94 3.53 13.43
N ILE A 200 -15.74 2.70 12.72
CA ILE A 200 -17.19 2.65 12.90
C ILE A 200 -17.58 2.33 14.35
N PRO A 201 -16.97 1.35 15.05
CA PRO A 201 -17.32 1.04 16.43
C PRO A 201 -17.23 2.25 17.38
N GLU A 202 -16.18 3.06 17.24
CA GLU A 202 -15.98 4.26 18.08
C GLU A 202 -17.03 5.35 17.84
N GLN A 203 -17.67 5.34 16.66
CA GLN A 203 -18.73 6.28 16.32
C GLN A 203 -20.11 5.80 16.79
N LEU A 204 -20.22 4.59 17.35
CA LEU A 204 -21.48 3.94 17.72
C LEU A 204 -21.56 3.59 19.20
N ASP A 205 -20.64 4.02 20.02
CA ASP A 205 -20.52 3.71 21.46
C ASP A 205 -21.76 4.14 22.27
N PHE A 206 -22.51 5.14 21.78
CA PHE A 206 -23.71 5.68 22.43
C PHE A 206 -24.99 4.89 22.14
N PHE A 207 -24.97 3.86 21.25
CA PHE A 207 -26.20 3.16 20.87
C PHE A 207 -26.72 2.20 21.96
N ASP A 208 -25.83 1.48 22.61
CA ASP A 208 -26.20 0.48 23.62
C ASP A 208 -26.12 1.03 25.06
N ALA A 209 -25.32 2.07 25.28
CA ALA A 209 -25.17 2.73 26.59
C ALA A 209 -24.84 4.21 26.42
N MET A 210 -25.29 5.02 27.36
CA MET A 210 -24.88 6.41 27.43
C MET A 210 -23.39 6.46 27.78
N PRO A 211 -22.50 7.06 26.95
CA PRO A 211 -21.11 7.19 27.28
C PRO A 211 -20.93 8.14 28.48
N ASP A 212 -19.86 7.93 29.24
CA ASP A 212 -19.43 8.92 30.25
C ASP A 212 -18.99 10.20 29.56
N TYR A 213 -19.58 11.31 29.91
CA TYR A 213 -19.24 12.60 29.32
C TYR A 213 -19.13 13.70 30.39
N ASP A 214 -18.27 14.68 30.13
CA ASP A 214 -18.14 15.86 30.96
C ASP A 214 -19.35 16.76 30.78
N VAL A 215 -20.02 17.10 31.88
CA VAL A 215 -21.20 17.99 31.91
C VAL A 215 -20.89 19.35 31.28
N SER A 216 -19.62 19.79 31.29
CA SER A 216 -19.17 21.02 30.65
C SER A 216 -19.45 21.06 29.12
N LEU A 217 -19.64 19.89 28.47
CA LEU A 217 -20.03 19.81 27.06
C LEU A 217 -21.40 20.45 26.76
N TYR A 218 -22.27 20.58 27.76
CA TYR A 218 -23.52 21.33 27.62
C TYR A 218 -23.34 22.85 27.64
N ALA A 219 -22.18 23.34 28.01
CA ALA A 219 -21.90 24.78 28.01
C ALA A 219 -21.74 25.30 26.57
N ASN A 220 -22.70 26.00 26.06
CA ASN A 220 -22.66 26.61 24.74
C ASN A 220 -23.04 28.10 24.82
N LYS A 221 -22.03 28.97 24.62
CA LYS A 221 -22.21 30.42 24.70
C LYS A 221 -23.24 30.95 23.70
N LYS A 222 -23.36 30.34 22.50
CA LYS A 222 -24.33 30.78 21.48
C LYS A 222 -25.75 30.39 21.84
N GLN A 223 -25.93 29.23 22.46
CA GLN A 223 -27.24 28.70 22.89
C GLN A 223 -27.59 29.11 24.33
N LYS A 224 -26.69 29.81 25.03
CA LYS A 224 -26.86 30.23 26.44
C LYS A 224 -27.16 29.08 27.38
N THR A 225 -26.60 27.89 27.09
CA THR A 225 -26.70 26.75 27.99
C THR A 225 -25.53 26.73 28.97
N THR A 226 -25.81 26.34 30.21
CA THR A 226 -24.82 26.08 31.30
C THR A 226 -24.91 24.62 31.71
N PRO A 227 -23.85 24.05 32.31
CA PRO A 227 -23.89 22.69 32.85
C PRO A 227 -24.98 22.53 33.88
#